data_8fa9b19bc74f2fbe42d9e9fccf98fcc6
#
_entry.id   8fa9b19bc74f2fbe42d9e9fccf98fcc6
#
_cell.length_a   1.000
_cell.length_b   1.000
_cell.length_c   1.000
_cell.angle_alpha   90.00
_cell.angle_beta   90.00
_cell.angle_gamma   90.00
#
_symmetry.space_group_name_H-M   'P 1'
#
loop_
_entity.id
_entity.type
_entity.pdbx_description
1 polymer ?
#
loop_
_entity_poly.entity_id
_entity_poly.type
_entity_poly.pdbx_seq_one_letter_code
_entity_poly.pdbx_strand_id
1 'polypeptide(L)'
;IGLCLVGSEMCIRDSRTTGEIFETPQVAYMMIAATLFSKYPAKKRMAYVKAYYDAISTFKISLPTPVMAGVRTPQRQFSSCVLIETDDSLDSINATSSAVVKYVSQKAGIGIGAGNIRAIGSAIRSGDATHTGVIPFYKLFQSAVKSCSQGGVRGGAATLYYPIWHLEVEDLLVLKNNKGTEDNRVRHMDYGVQFNKLMYERLITGGNITLFSPKDVPGLYDSFFADQDTFKELYEKAERMTSIRKKTIPAIELFSNFVQERKDTGRIYLMNVDHANTHGAFIEEVAPIRQSNLCCEINLPTKPLSHCLLYTSDAADELCR
;
A
#
# COMPACT_ATOMS: atom_id res chain seq x y z
N ILE A 1 26.43 1.98 -16.09
CA ILE A 1 25.73 1.12 -15.12
C ILE A 1 25.47 1.99 -13.91
N GLY A 2 24.45 2.81 -14.00
CA GLY A 2 23.86 3.52 -12.85
C GLY A 2 23.14 2.51 -12.00
N LEU A 3 23.89 1.66 -11.33
CA LEU A 3 23.38 0.82 -10.29
C LEU A 3 22.67 1.69 -9.27
N CYS A 4 21.50 1.36 -8.98
CA CYS A 4 20.66 1.67 -7.84
C CYS A 4 21.46 2.09 -6.59
N LEU A 5 22.20 3.19 -6.70
CA LEU A 5 23.03 3.76 -5.64
C LEU A 5 22.16 4.47 -4.58
N VAL A 6 20.88 4.70 -4.88
CA VAL A 6 19.93 5.24 -3.90
C VAL A 6 19.77 4.32 -2.67
N GLY A 7 20.02 3.02 -2.81
CA GLY A 7 20.09 2.11 -1.69
C GLY A 7 21.44 2.08 -0.97
N SER A 8 22.53 2.43 -1.65
CA SER A 8 23.87 2.34 -1.06
C SER A 8 24.15 3.46 -0.07
N GLU A 9 23.70 4.68 -0.32
CA GLU A 9 23.85 5.81 0.61
C GLU A 9 23.18 5.57 1.95
N MET A 10 22.06 4.81 1.97
CA MET A 10 21.40 4.44 3.22
C MET A 10 22.01 3.20 3.90
N CYS A 11 22.78 2.41 3.19
CA CYS A 11 23.27 1.10 3.61
C CYS A 11 24.77 1.07 3.90
N ILE A 12 25.52 1.92 3.23
CA ILE A 12 26.96 2.09 3.45
C ILE A 12 27.15 3.11 4.58
N ARG A 13 27.98 2.76 5.54
CA ARG A 13 28.27 3.68 6.64
C ARG A 13 29.23 4.77 6.21
N ASP A 14 28.81 5.99 6.44
CA ASP A 14 29.63 7.19 6.34
C ASP A 14 29.93 7.78 7.73
N SER A 15 30.88 8.69 7.78
CA SER A 15 31.06 9.57 8.92
C SER A 15 29.92 10.57 8.97
N ARG A 16 29.11 10.57 10.02
CA ARG A 16 28.06 11.57 10.24
C ARG A 16 28.57 12.99 10.33
N THR A 17 29.85 13.15 10.62
CA THR A 17 30.50 14.45 10.80
C THR A 17 31.15 14.97 9.51
N THR A 18 31.78 14.09 8.74
CA THR A 18 32.51 14.47 7.53
C THR A 18 31.83 14.06 6.23
N GLY A 19 30.88 13.16 6.28
CA GLY A 19 30.25 12.57 5.10
C GLY A 19 31.15 11.58 4.35
N GLU A 20 32.31 11.25 4.89
CA GLU A 20 33.24 10.30 4.27
C GLU A 20 32.70 8.88 4.34
N ILE A 21 32.70 8.21 3.20
CA ILE A 21 32.33 6.80 3.09
C ILE A 21 33.55 5.96 3.46
N PHE A 22 33.47 5.19 4.55
CA PHE A 22 34.54 4.31 5.02
C PHE A 22 34.23 2.81 4.86
N GLU A 23 33.11 2.48 4.23
CA GLU A 23 32.67 1.09 4.02
C GLU A 23 32.41 0.84 2.53
N THR A 24 33.05 -0.17 1.96
CA THR A 24 32.73 -0.61 0.59
C THR A 24 31.53 -1.54 0.58
N PRO A 25 30.83 -1.71 -0.56
CA PRO A 25 29.72 -2.67 -0.67
C PRO A 25 30.11 -4.09 -0.23
N GLN A 26 31.32 -4.54 -0.57
CA GLN A 26 31.81 -5.87 -0.19
C GLN A 26 31.95 -6.03 1.32
N VAL A 27 32.45 -5.01 2.00
CA VAL A 27 32.53 -5.00 3.47
C VAL A 27 31.13 -5.00 4.07
N ALA A 28 30.22 -4.19 3.54
CA ALA A 28 28.84 -4.15 3.98
C ALA A 28 28.14 -5.53 3.86
N TYR A 29 28.27 -6.18 2.71
CA TYR A 29 27.68 -7.51 2.47
C TYR A 29 28.28 -8.58 3.41
N MET A 30 29.60 -8.56 3.62
CA MET A 30 30.24 -9.48 4.53
C MET A 30 29.77 -9.27 5.98
N MET A 31 29.69 -8.02 6.43
CA MET A 31 29.22 -7.71 7.78
C MET A 31 27.75 -8.09 8.00
N ILE A 32 26.89 -7.92 6.99
CA ILE A 32 25.50 -8.36 7.04
C ILE A 32 25.46 -9.88 7.17
N ALA A 33 26.15 -10.61 6.29
CA ALA A 33 26.21 -12.07 6.33
C ALA A 33 26.73 -12.58 7.68
N ALA A 34 27.83 -12.03 8.19
CA ALA A 34 28.41 -12.41 9.46
C ALA A 34 27.44 -12.17 10.65
N THR A 35 26.70 -11.05 10.61
CA THR A 35 25.73 -10.71 11.66
C THR A 35 24.53 -11.66 11.64
N LEU A 36 23.93 -11.94 10.47
CA LEU A 36 22.80 -12.83 10.32
C LEU A 36 23.09 -14.25 10.83
N PHE A 37 24.27 -14.77 10.53
CA PHE A 37 24.66 -16.12 10.93
C PHE A 37 25.45 -16.18 12.24
N SER A 38 25.59 -15.07 12.97
CA SER A 38 26.36 -15.00 14.22
C SER A 38 25.95 -16.02 15.29
N LYS A 39 24.66 -16.35 15.37
CA LYS A 39 24.06 -17.30 16.32
C LYS A 39 24.02 -18.75 15.81
N TYR A 40 24.47 -19.02 14.59
CA TYR A 40 24.50 -20.37 14.03
C TYR A 40 25.63 -21.21 14.64
N PRO A 41 25.53 -22.55 14.64
CA PRO A 41 26.60 -23.42 15.17
C PRO A 41 27.95 -23.13 14.56
N ALA A 42 28.98 -22.99 15.39
CA ALA A 42 30.32 -22.54 14.96
C ALA A 42 30.90 -23.35 13.79
N LYS A 43 30.68 -24.67 13.78
CA LYS A 43 31.18 -25.57 12.71
C LYS A 43 30.60 -25.27 11.32
N LYS A 44 29.38 -24.71 11.25
CA LYS A 44 28.67 -24.44 9.98
C LYS A 44 28.60 -22.95 9.65
N ARG A 45 28.84 -22.08 10.61
CA ARG A 45 28.65 -20.64 10.50
C ARG A 45 29.36 -20.02 9.31
N MET A 46 30.66 -20.31 9.15
CA MET A 46 31.47 -19.74 8.07
C MET A 46 31.02 -20.19 6.67
N ALA A 47 30.53 -21.43 6.54
CA ALA A 47 29.98 -21.90 5.27
C ALA A 47 28.73 -21.11 4.87
N TYR A 48 27.80 -20.85 5.81
CA TYR A 48 26.62 -20.04 5.58
C TYR A 48 26.98 -18.57 5.29
N VAL A 49 27.90 -17.97 6.05
CA VAL A 49 28.38 -16.60 5.80
C VAL A 49 28.92 -16.47 4.39
N LYS A 50 29.78 -17.40 3.98
CA LYS A 50 30.38 -17.40 2.63
C LYS A 50 29.31 -17.57 1.54
N ALA A 51 28.42 -18.56 1.67
CA ALA A 51 27.37 -18.83 0.68
C ALA A 51 26.42 -17.62 0.52
N TYR A 52 26.07 -16.96 1.63
CA TYR A 52 25.19 -15.80 1.62
C TYR A 52 25.91 -14.57 1.02
N TYR A 53 27.17 -14.34 1.38
CA TYR A 53 27.99 -13.29 0.77
C TYR A 53 28.14 -13.49 -0.74
N ASP A 54 28.46 -14.72 -1.18
CA ASP A 54 28.59 -15.05 -2.60
C ASP A 54 27.26 -14.80 -3.35
N ALA A 55 26.12 -15.15 -2.74
CA ALA A 55 24.82 -14.92 -3.34
C ALA A 55 24.48 -13.43 -3.51
N ILE A 56 24.80 -12.59 -2.52
CA ILE A 56 24.56 -11.14 -2.60
C ILE A 56 25.55 -10.48 -3.57
N SER A 57 26.82 -10.76 -3.42
CA SER A 57 27.88 -10.09 -4.19
C SER A 57 27.85 -10.42 -5.68
N THR A 58 27.27 -11.58 -6.05
CA THR A 58 27.05 -11.98 -7.44
C THR A 58 25.63 -11.67 -7.94
N PHE A 59 24.83 -10.89 -7.17
CA PHE A 59 23.47 -10.48 -7.52
C PHE A 59 22.47 -11.63 -7.75
N LYS A 60 22.72 -12.81 -7.17
CA LYS A 60 21.76 -13.92 -7.18
C LYS A 60 20.55 -13.63 -6.28
N ILE A 61 20.75 -12.86 -5.23
CA ILE A 61 19.72 -12.35 -4.34
C ILE A 61 19.91 -10.86 -4.13
N SER A 62 18.80 -10.15 -3.89
CA SER A 62 18.75 -8.74 -3.50
C SER A 62 18.21 -8.62 -2.08
N LEU A 63 18.79 -7.74 -1.30
CA LEU A 63 18.35 -7.48 0.07
C LEU A 63 17.56 -6.18 0.16
N PRO A 64 16.48 -6.15 0.94
CA PRO A 64 15.73 -4.93 1.17
C PRO A 64 16.54 -3.92 2.00
N THR A 65 16.29 -2.64 1.77
CA THR A 65 16.96 -1.54 2.47
C THR A 65 17.00 -1.69 4.00
N PRO A 66 15.92 -2.07 4.70
CA PRO A 66 15.97 -2.24 6.16
C PRO A 66 16.93 -3.34 6.62
N VAL A 67 17.10 -4.42 5.86
CA VAL A 67 18.10 -5.46 6.14
C VAL A 67 19.52 -4.91 5.95
N MET A 68 19.76 -4.26 4.81
CA MET A 68 21.05 -3.68 4.49
C MET A 68 21.50 -2.65 5.52
N ALA A 69 20.61 -1.73 5.90
CA ALA A 69 20.90 -0.66 6.84
C ALA A 69 20.82 -1.08 8.32
N GLY A 70 19.96 -2.04 8.65
CA GLY A 70 19.53 -2.31 10.04
C GLY A 70 20.16 -3.52 10.70
N VAL A 71 20.47 -4.60 9.98
CA VAL A 71 20.92 -5.88 10.58
C VAL A 71 22.12 -5.73 11.53
N ARG A 72 23.02 -4.80 11.26
CA ARG A 72 24.21 -4.50 12.06
C ARG A 72 23.98 -3.48 13.18
N THR A 73 22.75 -3.10 13.42
CA THR A 73 22.36 -2.06 14.38
C THR A 73 21.36 -2.60 15.39
N PRO A 74 20.97 -1.85 16.41
CA PRO A 74 19.88 -2.21 17.31
C PRO A 74 18.50 -2.28 16.63
N GLN A 75 18.35 -1.78 15.40
CA GLN A 75 17.08 -1.84 14.65
C GLN A 75 16.66 -3.30 14.44
N ARG A 76 15.34 -3.56 14.60
CA ARG A 76 14.77 -4.91 14.48
C ARG A 76 13.68 -5.04 13.41
N GLN A 77 13.20 -3.93 12.84
CA GLN A 77 12.25 -3.93 11.73
C GLN A 77 13.00 -4.05 10.40
N PHE A 78 12.79 -5.16 9.67
CA PHE A 78 13.52 -5.48 8.44
C PHE A 78 12.63 -5.55 7.20
N SER A 79 11.30 -5.41 7.33
CA SER A 79 10.39 -5.34 6.18
C SER A 79 10.50 -3.99 5.49
N SER A 80 10.77 -4.00 4.18
CA SER A 80 10.79 -2.77 3.38
C SER A 80 9.39 -2.32 2.96
N CYS A 81 8.43 -3.23 2.95
CA CYS A 81 7.06 -3.00 2.51
C CYS A 81 6.07 -3.48 3.57
N VAL A 82 5.12 -2.62 3.91
CA VAL A 82 4.06 -2.90 4.88
C VAL A 82 2.71 -2.56 4.25
N LEU A 83 1.73 -3.43 4.44
CA LEU A 83 0.36 -3.24 3.98
C LEU A 83 -0.53 -2.96 5.19
N ILE A 84 -1.30 -1.89 5.12
CA ILE A 84 -2.21 -1.45 6.18
C ILE A 84 -3.58 -1.23 5.56
N GLU A 85 -4.62 -1.83 6.12
CA GLU A 85 -5.99 -1.63 5.67
C GLU A 85 -6.75 -0.80 6.69
N THR A 86 -7.51 0.19 6.23
CA THR A 86 -8.40 0.99 7.05
C THR A 86 -9.85 0.63 6.78
N ASP A 87 -10.65 0.67 7.82
CA ASP A 87 -12.11 0.54 7.74
C ASP A 87 -12.78 1.91 7.78
N ASP A 88 -14.11 1.91 7.56
CA ASP A 88 -14.99 3.08 7.55
C ASP A 88 -15.36 3.54 8.99
N SER A 89 -14.35 3.70 9.85
CA SER A 89 -14.49 4.21 11.21
C SER A 89 -13.34 5.13 11.60
N LEU A 90 -13.61 6.12 12.46
CA LEU A 90 -12.56 7.02 12.96
C LEU A 90 -11.47 6.27 13.73
N ASP A 91 -11.83 5.22 14.47
CA ASP A 91 -10.86 4.41 15.21
C ASP A 91 -9.89 3.71 14.26
N SER A 92 -10.41 3.11 13.18
CA SER A 92 -9.59 2.46 12.17
C SER A 92 -8.72 3.47 11.40
N ILE A 93 -9.26 4.62 11.04
CA ILE A 93 -8.52 5.70 10.36
C ILE A 93 -7.38 6.22 11.24
N ASN A 94 -7.63 6.45 12.52
CA ASN A 94 -6.61 6.88 13.48
C ASN A 94 -5.55 5.79 13.71
N ALA A 95 -5.96 4.54 13.85
CA ALA A 95 -5.04 3.41 13.97
C ALA A 95 -4.14 3.28 12.75
N THR A 96 -4.70 3.42 11.54
CA THR A 96 -3.95 3.43 10.28
C THR A 96 -2.94 4.58 10.25
N SER A 97 -3.34 5.78 10.61
CA SER A 97 -2.45 6.95 10.64
C SER A 97 -1.26 6.74 11.58
N SER A 98 -1.52 6.21 12.79
CA SER A 98 -0.48 5.88 13.78
C SER A 98 0.48 4.79 13.28
N ALA A 99 -0.05 3.75 12.63
CA ALA A 99 0.73 2.69 12.01
C ALA A 99 1.66 3.23 10.91
N VAL A 100 1.11 4.08 10.03
CA VAL A 100 1.87 4.72 8.95
C VAL A 100 3.07 5.48 9.49
N VAL A 101 2.87 6.35 10.48
CA VAL A 101 3.96 7.11 11.12
C VAL A 101 5.04 6.17 11.66
N LYS A 102 4.65 5.13 12.41
CA LYS A 102 5.56 4.17 13.02
C LYS A 102 6.41 3.43 11.99
N TYR A 103 5.78 2.85 10.95
CA TYR A 103 6.50 2.06 9.96
C TYR A 103 7.33 2.91 9.00
N VAL A 104 6.86 4.11 8.63
CA VAL A 104 7.65 5.05 7.82
C VAL A 104 8.92 5.46 8.56
N SER A 105 8.84 5.76 9.86
CA SER A 105 10.03 6.11 10.66
C SER A 105 11.04 4.96 10.72
N GLN A 106 10.60 3.71 10.55
CA GLN A 106 11.42 2.49 10.50
C GLN A 106 11.83 2.07 9.06
N LYS A 107 11.76 2.99 8.10
CA LYS A 107 12.22 2.80 6.70
C LYS A 107 11.34 1.90 5.83
N ALA A 108 10.07 1.67 6.18
CA ALA A 108 9.14 0.94 5.35
C ALA A 108 8.42 1.85 4.35
N GLY A 109 8.17 1.34 3.15
CA GLY A 109 7.19 1.87 2.22
C GLY A 109 5.81 1.26 2.49
N ILE A 110 4.74 2.03 2.34
CA ILE A 110 3.41 1.63 2.82
C ILE A 110 2.42 1.48 1.65
N GLY A 111 1.66 0.38 1.64
CA GLY A 111 0.41 0.26 0.91
C GLY A 111 -0.76 0.47 1.87
N ILE A 112 -1.68 1.38 1.55
CA ILE A 112 -2.86 1.68 2.39
C ILE A 112 -4.13 1.33 1.63
N GLY A 113 -4.86 0.31 2.10
CA GLY A 113 -6.20 -0.01 1.61
C GLY A 113 -7.21 0.95 2.22
N ALA A 114 -7.68 1.92 1.45
CA ALA A 114 -8.57 2.98 1.94
C ALA A 114 -9.88 3.08 1.13
N GLY A 115 -10.16 2.08 0.31
CA GLY A 115 -11.34 2.07 -0.57
C GLY A 115 -12.67 1.80 0.12
N ASN A 116 -12.67 1.36 1.39
CA ASN A 116 -13.89 1.13 2.15
C ASN A 116 -14.46 2.38 2.83
N ILE A 117 -13.71 3.48 2.87
CA ILE A 117 -14.20 4.73 3.47
C ILE A 117 -15.39 5.24 2.65
N ARG A 118 -16.51 5.54 3.33
CA ARG A 118 -17.73 6.04 2.70
C ARG A 118 -17.54 7.36 1.96
N ALA A 119 -18.27 7.54 0.89
CA ALA A 119 -18.17 8.73 0.05
C ALA A 119 -18.80 9.97 0.71
N ILE A 120 -18.44 11.14 0.18
CA ILE A 120 -19.01 12.45 0.55
C ILE A 120 -20.55 12.39 0.53
N GLY A 121 -21.17 13.01 1.55
CA GLY A 121 -22.63 13.07 1.66
C GLY A 121 -23.29 11.77 2.16
N SER A 122 -22.54 10.70 2.45
CA SER A 122 -23.10 9.52 3.15
C SER A 122 -23.52 9.88 4.57
N ALA A 123 -24.64 9.31 5.03
CA ALA A 123 -25.16 9.57 6.37
C ALA A 123 -24.19 9.08 7.46
N ILE A 124 -24.02 9.90 8.48
CA ILE A 124 -23.31 9.58 9.73
C ILE A 124 -24.20 9.93 10.94
N ARG A 125 -23.87 9.38 12.11
CA ARG A 125 -24.62 9.64 13.36
C ARG A 125 -26.14 9.43 13.20
N SER A 126 -26.53 8.29 12.63
CA SER A 126 -27.94 7.94 12.37
C SER A 126 -28.69 8.95 11.48
N GLY A 127 -27.96 9.70 10.65
CA GLY A 127 -28.55 10.69 9.73
C GLY A 127 -28.48 12.14 10.18
N ASP A 128 -28.00 12.41 11.40
CA ASP A 128 -27.89 13.80 11.92
C ASP A 128 -26.82 14.63 11.20
N ALA A 129 -25.89 13.99 10.51
CA ALA A 129 -24.84 14.66 9.76
C ALA A 129 -24.45 13.86 8.51
N THR A 130 -23.67 14.49 7.63
CA THR A 130 -23.17 13.89 6.41
C THR A 130 -21.65 13.82 6.40
N HIS A 131 -21.10 12.78 5.79
CA HIS A 131 -19.67 12.54 5.64
C HIS A 131 -19.04 13.57 4.68
N THR A 132 -17.83 14.02 5.00
CA THR A 132 -17.11 15.04 4.21
C THR A 132 -16.35 14.47 3.00
N GLY A 133 -16.41 13.16 2.79
CA GLY A 133 -15.70 12.46 1.70
C GLY A 133 -14.37 11.88 2.13
N VAL A 134 -13.74 11.17 1.19
CA VAL A 134 -12.48 10.45 1.46
C VAL A 134 -11.25 11.37 1.40
N ILE A 135 -11.29 12.46 0.64
CA ILE A 135 -10.15 13.35 0.41
C ILE A 135 -9.54 13.92 1.71
N PRO A 136 -10.32 14.40 2.70
CA PRO A 136 -9.78 14.85 3.97
C PRO A 136 -8.96 13.77 4.69
N PHE A 137 -9.39 12.51 4.65
CA PHE A 137 -8.66 11.40 5.26
C PHE A 137 -7.42 11.01 4.46
N TYR A 138 -7.45 11.12 3.15
CA TYR A 138 -6.26 10.91 2.31
C TYR A 138 -5.20 11.99 2.57
N LYS A 139 -5.61 13.23 2.86
CA LYS A 139 -4.71 14.29 3.36
C LYS A 139 -4.10 13.96 4.72
N LEU A 140 -4.89 13.41 5.64
CA LEU A 140 -4.40 12.93 6.94
C LEU A 140 -3.32 11.85 6.74
N PHE A 141 -3.56 10.85 5.88
CA PHE A 141 -2.58 9.82 5.58
C PHE A 141 -1.34 10.39 4.89
N GLN A 142 -1.50 11.34 3.96
CA GLN A 142 -0.36 12.04 3.37
C GLN A 142 0.49 12.74 4.43
N SER A 143 -0.13 13.44 5.36
CA SER A 143 0.55 14.13 6.46
C SER A 143 1.29 13.13 7.36
N ALA A 144 0.67 12.00 7.69
CA ALA A 144 1.28 10.91 8.44
C ALA A 144 2.53 10.35 7.73
N VAL A 145 2.43 10.09 6.42
CA VAL A 145 3.55 9.61 5.60
C VAL A 145 4.69 10.63 5.53
N LYS A 146 4.39 11.92 5.45
CA LYS A 146 5.39 12.99 5.31
C LYS A 146 5.92 13.50 6.64
N SER A 147 5.31 13.14 7.76
CA SER A 147 5.76 13.56 9.10
C SER A 147 7.11 12.98 9.51
N CYS A 148 7.49 11.83 8.93
CA CYS A 148 8.73 11.14 9.24
C CYS A 148 9.64 11.00 8.01
N SER A 149 10.95 11.05 8.24
CA SER A 149 11.94 10.69 7.24
C SER A 149 12.55 9.32 7.53
N GLN A 150 12.86 8.57 6.48
CA GLN A 150 13.53 7.28 6.56
C GLN A 150 15.03 7.49 6.88
N GLY A 151 15.35 7.61 8.17
CA GLY A 151 16.73 7.79 8.63
C GLY A 151 17.33 9.17 8.32
N GLY A 152 16.50 10.20 8.15
CA GLY A 152 16.95 11.58 7.90
C GLY A 152 17.28 11.90 6.45
N VAL A 153 17.32 10.90 5.56
CA VAL A 153 17.81 11.06 4.19
C VAL A 153 16.67 10.94 3.16
N ARG A 154 15.69 10.08 3.37
CA ARG A 154 14.61 9.80 2.42
C ARG A 154 13.24 10.10 3.03
N GLY A 155 12.38 10.83 2.32
CA GLY A 155 11.00 11.06 2.73
C GLY A 155 10.16 9.77 2.69
N GLY A 156 9.14 9.68 3.54
CA GLY A 156 8.17 8.61 3.51
C GLY A 156 7.41 8.56 2.17
N ALA A 157 6.99 7.36 1.77
CA ALA A 157 6.19 7.13 0.57
C ALA A 157 5.12 6.07 0.83
N ALA A 158 3.93 6.29 0.28
CA ALA A 158 2.83 5.33 0.36
C ALA A 158 1.92 5.40 -0.87
N THR A 159 1.24 4.28 -1.14
CA THR A 159 0.21 4.14 -2.17
C THR A 159 -1.14 3.90 -1.52
N LEU A 160 -2.15 4.67 -1.93
CA LEU A 160 -3.55 4.52 -1.52
C LEU A 160 -4.29 3.65 -2.54
N TYR A 161 -4.94 2.58 -2.05
CA TYR A 161 -5.72 1.66 -2.87
C TYR A 161 -7.22 1.91 -2.71
N TYR A 162 -7.94 1.99 -3.83
CA TYR A 162 -9.39 2.17 -3.87
C TYR A 162 -10.00 1.54 -5.14
N PRO A 163 -11.27 1.08 -5.09
CA PRO A 163 -11.93 0.49 -6.25
C PRO A 163 -12.35 1.55 -7.26
N ILE A 164 -12.29 1.20 -8.56
CA ILE A 164 -12.70 2.07 -9.67
C ILE A 164 -14.19 2.46 -9.61
N TRP A 165 -15.00 1.67 -8.94
CA TRP A 165 -16.44 1.91 -8.76
C TRP A 165 -16.79 2.77 -7.53
N HIS A 166 -15.80 3.32 -6.82
CA HIS A 166 -16.05 4.24 -5.70
C HIS A 166 -16.73 5.52 -6.16
N LEU A 167 -17.72 6.02 -5.40
CA LEU A 167 -18.55 7.18 -5.80
C LEU A 167 -17.73 8.46 -6.06
N GLU A 168 -16.60 8.64 -5.40
CA GLU A 168 -15.70 9.79 -5.58
C GLU A 168 -14.55 9.52 -6.57
N VAL A 169 -14.59 8.44 -7.36
CA VAL A 169 -13.44 8.02 -8.18
C VAL A 169 -12.94 9.09 -9.15
N GLU A 170 -13.83 9.91 -9.71
CA GLU A 170 -13.43 10.98 -10.64
C GLU A 170 -12.55 12.02 -9.93
N ASP A 171 -12.87 12.38 -8.70
CA ASP A 171 -12.04 13.27 -7.88
C ASP A 171 -10.76 12.57 -7.41
N LEU A 172 -10.82 11.27 -7.13
CA LEU A 172 -9.67 10.48 -6.69
C LEU A 172 -8.64 10.29 -7.81
N LEU A 173 -9.06 10.13 -9.05
CA LEU A 173 -8.14 9.98 -10.20
C LEU A 173 -7.27 11.22 -10.41
N VAL A 174 -7.79 12.40 -10.12
CA VAL A 174 -7.08 13.68 -10.34
C VAL A 174 -6.25 14.17 -9.16
N LEU A 175 -6.23 13.44 -8.03
CA LEU A 175 -5.56 13.87 -6.79
C LEU A 175 -4.07 14.18 -6.96
N LYS A 176 -3.40 13.52 -7.90
CA LYS A 176 -1.96 13.65 -8.14
C LYS A 176 -1.58 14.68 -9.18
N ASN A 177 -2.51 15.10 -10.03
CA ASN A 177 -2.18 16.00 -11.13
C ASN A 177 -1.88 17.43 -10.65
N ASN A 178 -1.26 18.23 -11.53
CA ASN A 178 -0.85 19.60 -11.24
C ASN A 178 -1.95 20.64 -11.49
N LYS A 179 -3.14 20.21 -11.92
CA LYS A 179 -4.29 21.08 -12.18
C LYS A 179 -5.10 21.28 -10.88
N GLY A 180 -5.74 22.43 -10.73
CA GLY A 180 -6.59 22.74 -9.56
C GLY A 180 -5.81 23.24 -8.34
N THR A 181 -6.56 23.43 -7.23
CA THR A 181 -6.02 23.96 -5.97
C THR A 181 -5.49 22.86 -5.07
N GLU A 182 -4.60 23.22 -4.14
CA GLU A 182 -4.08 22.28 -3.11
C GLU A 182 -5.20 21.69 -2.23
N ASP A 183 -6.31 22.41 -2.07
CA ASP A 183 -7.43 21.91 -1.26
C ASP A 183 -8.07 20.65 -1.81
N ASN A 184 -7.99 20.44 -3.13
CA ASN A 184 -8.57 19.29 -3.80
C ASN A 184 -7.50 18.30 -4.32
N ARG A 185 -6.28 18.35 -3.79
CA ARG A 185 -5.16 17.51 -4.24
C ARG A 185 -4.46 16.82 -3.07
N VAL A 186 -3.93 15.63 -3.35
CA VAL A 186 -3.09 14.83 -2.44
C VAL A 186 -1.92 14.32 -3.27
N ARG A 187 -1.01 15.23 -3.66
CA ARG A 187 0.03 15.00 -4.67
C ARG A 187 1.18 14.13 -4.21
N HIS A 188 1.43 14.05 -2.91
CA HIS A 188 2.59 13.35 -2.36
C HIS A 188 2.30 11.89 -1.99
N MET A 189 1.16 11.38 -2.42
CA MET A 189 0.82 9.96 -2.37
C MET A 189 0.85 9.36 -3.77
N ASP A 190 1.05 8.06 -3.86
CA ASP A 190 0.79 7.28 -5.07
C ASP A 190 -0.58 6.60 -4.94
N TYR A 191 -1.14 6.11 -6.03
CA TYR A 191 -2.48 5.55 -6.05
C TYR A 191 -2.51 4.19 -6.74
N GLY A 192 -3.32 3.27 -6.23
CA GLY A 192 -3.60 1.98 -6.83
C GLY A 192 -5.10 1.83 -7.07
N VAL A 193 -5.50 1.94 -8.34
CA VAL A 193 -6.90 1.79 -8.74
C VAL A 193 -7.18 0.31 -8.97
N GLN A 194 -8.22 -0.19 -8.31
CA GLN A 194 -8.57 -1.60 -8.28
C GLN A 194 -9.68 -1.90 -9.28
N PHE A 195 -9.45 -2.92 -10.08
CA PHE A 195 -10.35 -3.40 -11.14
C PHE A 195 -10.64 -4.89 -10.95
N ASN A 196 -11.77 -5.34 -11.49
CA ASN A 196 -12.09 -6.74 -11.65
C ASN A 196 -12.65 -7.02 -13.04
N LYS A 197 -12.93 -8.27 -13.33
CA LYS A 197 -13.45 -8.74 -14.62
C LYS A 197 -14.70 -7.98 -15.06
N LEU A 198 -15.66 -7.72 -14.16
CA LEU A 198 -16.91 -7.02 -14.50
C LEU A 198 -16.64 -5.63 -15.08
N MET A 199 -15.65 -4.89 -14.56
CA MET A 199 -15.31 -3.55 -15.07
C MET A 199 -14.78 -3.62 -16.50
N TYR A 200 -13.97 -4.63 -16.82
CA TYR A 200 -13.51 -4.86 -18.19
C TYR A 200 -14.62 -5.35 -19.13
N GLU A 201 -15.52 -6.22 -18.66
CA GLU A 201 -16.70 -6.64 -19.44
C GLU A 201 -17.54 -5.42 -19.84
N ARG A 202 -17.79 -4.49 -18.91
CA ARG A 202 -18.50 -3.24 -19.20
C ARG A 202 -17.76 -2.35 -20.21
N LEU A 203 -16.45 -2.29 -20.13
CA LEU A 203 -15.65 -1.55 -21.12
C LEU A 203 -15.75 -2.17 -22.53
N ILE A 204 -15.57 -3.49 -22.64
CA ILE A 204 -15.57 -4.20 -23.94
C ILE A 204 -16.93 -4.16 -24.59
N THR A 205 -18.01 -4.24 -23.82
CA THR A 205 -19.38 -4.18 -24.33
C THR A 205 -19.89 -2.77 -24.60
N GLY A 206 -19.09 -1.73 -24.34
CA GLY A 206 -19.53 -0.34 -24.45
C GLY A 206 -20.59 0.05 -23.41
N GLY A 207 -20.61 -0.65 -22.28
CA GLY A 207 -21.53 -0.39 -21.18
C GLY A 207 -21.11 0.75 -20.25
N ASN A 208 -21.82 0.86 -19.14
CA ASN A 208 -21.59 1.87 -18.13
C ASN A 208 -21.00 1.26 -16.86
N ILE A 209 -20.26 2.05 -16.10
CA ILE A 209 -19.85 1.77 -14.72
C ILE A 209 -20.68 2.65 -13.81
N THR A 210 -21.29 2.05 -12.81
CA THR A 210 -22.06 2.75 -11.79
C THR A 210 -21.22 2.88 -10.52
N LEU A 211 -21.09 4.07 -10.02
CA LEU A 211 -20.30 4.42 -8.84
C LEU A 211 -21.17 4.38 -7.60
N PHE A 212 -20.65 3.79 -6.54
CA PHE A 212 -21.33 3.66 -5.25
C PHE A 212 -20.44 4.12 -4.09
N SER A 213 -21.07 4.57 -3.00
CA SER A 213 -20.39 4.59 -1.71
C SER A 213 -20.37 3.15 -1.17
N PRO A 214 -19.24 2.61 -0.72
CA PRO A 214 -19.16 1.23 -0.21
C PRO A 214 -20.19 0.95 0.89
N LYS A 215 -20.46 1.93 1.73
CA LYS A 215 -21.42 1.83 2.84
C LYS A 215 -22.88 1.69 2.38
N ASP A 216 -23.22 2.23 1.22
CA ASP A 216 -24.61 2.26 0.72
C ASP A 216 -25.03 0.91 0.13
N VAL A 217 -24.07 0.01 -0.18
CA VAL A 217 -24.31 -1.35 -0.70
C VAL A 217 -23.56 -2.36 0.21
N PRO A 218 -24.19 -2.83 1.29
CA PRO A 218 -23.60 -3.78 2.21
C PRO A 218 -23.09 -5.05 1.50
N GLY A 219 -21.87 -5.47 1.81
CA GLY A 219 -21.22 -6.65 1.23
C GLY A 219 -20.55 -6.42 -0.13
N LEU A 220 -20.79 -5.29 -0.82
CA LEU A 220 -20.21 -5.03 -2.13
C LEU A 220 -18.68 -4.90 -2.06
N TYR A 221 -18.17 -4.19 -1.05
CA TYR A 221 -16.73 -4.02 -0.90
C TYR A 221 -16.01 -5.33 -0.59
N ASP A 222 -16.58 -6.16 0.28
CA ASP A 222 -15.99 -7.44 0.63
C ASP A 222 -16.01 -8.44 -0.53
N SER A 223 -17.16 -8.56 -1.21
CA SER A 223 -17.32 -9.46 -2.36
C SER A 223 -16.42 -9.07 -3.54
N PHE A 224 -16.07 -7.79 -3.68
CA PHE A 224 -15.15 -7.32 -4.72
C PHE A 224 -13.80 -8.04 -4.71
N PHE A 225 -13.37 -8.52 -3.56
CA PHE A 225 -12.12 -9.24 -3.38
C PHE A 225 -12.30 -10.75 -3.24
N ALA A 226 -13.37 -11.19 -2.61
CA ALA A 226 -13.54 -12.57 -2.15
C ALA A 226 -14.49 -13.42 -3.00
N ASP A 227 -15.38 -12.81 -3.79
CA ASP A 227 -16.39 -13.55 -4.56
C ASP A 227 -16.93 -12.70 -5.71
N GLN A 228 -16.45 -12.98 -6.91
CA GLN A 228 -16.78 -12.19 -8.10
C GLN A 228 -18.23 -12.38 -8.55
N ASP A 229 -18.83 -13.53 -8.30
CA ASP A 229 -20.23 -13.80 -8.66
C ASP A 229 -21.18 -13.04 -7.72
N THR A 230 -20.94 -13.11 -6.42
CA THR A 230 -21.66 -12.31 -5.41
C THR A 230 -21.47 -10.81 -5.66
N PHE A 231 -20.25 -10.37 -6.01
CA PHE A 231 -20.00 -8.98 -6.37
C PHE A 231 -20.90 -8.54 -7.53
N LYS A 232 -20.93 -9.31 -8.61
CA LYS A 232 -21.73 -9.01 -9.79
C LYS A 232 -23.21 -8.92 -9.47
N GLU A 233 -23.75 -9.88 -8.71
CA GLU A 233 -25.14 -9.86 -8.27
C GLU A 233 -25.50 -8.61 -7.45
N LEU A 234 -24.70 -8.30 -6.44
CA LEU A 234 -24.89 -7.12 -5.58
C LEU A 234 -24.77 -5.82 -6.37
N TYR A 235 -23.78 -5.73 -7.25
CA TYR A 235 -23.54 -4.58 -8.09
C TYR A 235 -24.71 -4.30 -9.02
N GLU A 236 -25.16 -5.29 -9.80
CA GLU A 236 -26.26 -5.16 -10.74
C GLU A 236 -27.62 -4.96 -10.02
N LYS A 237 -27.80 -5.53 -8.83
CA LYS A 237 -28.94 -5.24 -7.98
C LYS A 237 -28.96 -3.79 -7.53
N ALA A 238 -27.83 -3.27 -7.05
CA ALA A 238 -27.69 -1.89 -6.64
C ALA A 238 -27.90 -0.90 -7.80
N GLU A 239 -27.49 -1.25 -9.02
CA GLU A 239 -27.75 -0.46 -10.23
C GLU A 239 -29.26 -0.25 -10.46
N ARG A 240 -30.10 -1.24 -10.14
CA ARG A 240 -31.56 -1.16 -10.31
C ARG A 240 -32.27 -0.43 -9.17
N MET A 241 -31.66 -0.31 -7.99
CA MET A 241 -32.26 0.35 -6.83
C MET A 241 -32.28 1.87 -6.99
N THR A 242 -33.45 2.48 -6.81
CA THR A 242 -33.61 3.95 -6.85
C THR A 242 -33.30 4.63 -5.53
N SER A 243 -33.30 3.88 -4.42
CA SER A 243 -33.04 4.38 -3.07
C SER A 243 -31.56 4.59 -2.75
N ILE A 244 -30.66 4.03 -3.56
CA ILE A 244 -29.22 4.13 -3.36
C ILE A 244 -28.66 5.31 -4.16
N ARG A 245 -27.86 6.13 -3.51
CA ARG A 245 -27.13 7.22 -4.16
C ARG A 245 -26.03 6.63 -5.05
N LYS A 246 -26.05 7.01 -6.30
CA LYS A 246 -25.14 6.48 -7.32
C LYS A 246 -24.91 7.49 -8.44
N LYS A 247 -23.83 7.30 -9.19
CA LYS A 247 -23.54 8.01 -10.43
C LYS A 247 -23.18 6.97 -11.49
N THR A 248 -23.68 7.11 -12.69
CA THR A 248 -23.38 6.20 -13.80
C THR A 248 -22.56 6.94 -14.86
N ILE A 249 -21.47 6.36 -15.31
CA ILE A 249 -20.53 6.92 -16.28
C ILE A 249 -20.29 5.88 -17.37
N PRO A 250 -20.14 6.29 -18.66
CA PRO A 250 -19.70 5.38 -19.71
C PRO A 250 -18.35 4.75 -19.33
N ALA A 251 -18.22 3.43 -19.41
CA ALA A 251 -16.98 2.74 -19.03
C ALA A 251 -15.78 3.26 -19.82
N ILE A 252 -15.95 3.53 -21.12
CA ILE A 252 -14.87 4.08 -21.97
C ILE A 252 -14.37 5.44 -21.48
N GLU A 253 -15.24 6.29 -20.98
CA GLU A 253 -14.88 7.60 -20.42
C GLU A 253 -14.05 7.45 -19.15
N LEU A 254 -14.52 6.63 -18.21
CA LEU A 254 -13.83 6.41 -16.93
C LEU A 254 -12.45 5.75 -17.12
N PHE A 255 -12.35 4.74 -18.00
CA PHE A 255 -11.07 4.12 -18.34
C PHE A 255 -10.13 5.08 -19.06
N SER A 256 -10.64 5.92 -19.96
CA SER A 256 -9.84 6.93 -20.66
C SER A 256 -9.27 7.95 -19.68
N ASN A 257 -10.07 8.42 -18.73
CA ASN A 257 -9.62 9.33 -17.67
C ASN A 257 -8.54 8.67 -16.79
N PHE A 258 -8.75 7.43 -16.39
CA PHE A 258 -7.73 6.67 -15.64
C PHE A 258 -6.40 6.56 -16.40
N VAL A 259 -6.43 6.16 -17.67
CA VAL A 259 -5.23 5.99 -18.49
C VAL A 259 -4.53 7.34 -18.71
N GLN A 260 -5.32 8.42 -18.93
CA GLN A 260 -4.77 9.77 -19.13
C GLN A 260 -4.06 10.26 -17.86
N GLU A 261 -4.70 10.16 -16.70
CA GLU A 261 -4.09 10.59 -15.42
C GLU A 261 -2.87 9.73 -15.07
N ARG A 262 -2.90 8.43 -15.34
CA ARG A 262 -1.74 7.55 -15.21
C ARG A 262 -0.58 7.97 -16.10
N LYS A 263 -0.86 8.32 -17.36
CA LYS A 263 0.14 8.83 -18.32
C LYS A 263 0.76 10.14 -17.84
N ASP A 264 -0.07 11.07 -17.38
CA ASP A 264 0.35 12.42 -17.03
C ASP A 264 1.13 12.46 -15.69
N THR A 265 0.82 11.57 -14.76
CA THR A 265 1.42 11.56 -13.41
C THR A 265 2.48 10.46 -13.20
N GLY A 266 2.44 9.38 -13.98
CA GLY A 266 3.38 8.26 -13.93
C GLY A 266 3.27 7.34 -12.70
N ARG A 267 2.37 7.62 -11.73
CA ARG A 267 2.29 6.89 -10.46
C ARG A 267 0.86 6.62 -10.01
N ILE A 268 0.05 6.14 -10.94
CA ILE A 268 -1.26 5.54 -10.67
C ILE A 268 -1.19 4.09 -11.14
N TYR A 269 -1.18 3.15 -10.20
CA TYR A 269 -1.12 1.73 -10.48
C TYR A 269 -2.49 1.19 -10.87
N LEU A 270 -2.50 0.11 -11.65
CA LEU A 270 -3.65 -0.71 -11.93
C LEU A 270 -3.50 -2.04 -11.18
N MET A 271 -4.47 -2.40 -10.35
CA MET A 271 -4.50 -3.66 -9.63
C MET A 271 -5.73 -4.47 -10.02
N ASN A 272 -5.53 -5.65 -10.60
CA ASN A 272 -6.60 -6.61 -10.89
C ASN A 272 -6.84 -7.48 -9.66
N VAL A 273 -7.89 -7.21 -8.90
CA VAL A 273 -8.14 -7.86 -7.61
C VAL A 273 -8.51 -9.34 -7.74
N ASP A 274 -9.25 -9.70 -8.78
CA ASP A 274 -9.58 -11.08 -9.11
C ASP A 274 -8.33 -11.90 -9.49
N HIS A 275 -7.44 -11.35 -10.33
CA HIS A 275 -6.18 -12.02 -10.66
C HIS A 275 -5.26 -12.15 -9.44
N ALA A 276 -5.20 -11.15 -8.57
CA ALA A 276 -4.41 -11.20 -7.34
C ALA A 276 -4.85 -12.37 -6.43
N ASN A 277 -6.15 -12.66 -6.40
CA ASN A 277 -6.73 -13.74 -5.60
C ASN A 277 -6.66 -15.10 -6.30
N THR A 278 -6.96 -15.19 -7.60
CA THR A 278 -7.01 -16.46 -8.33
C THR A 278 -5.64 -16.98 -8.78
N HIS A 279 -4.64 -16.10 -8.95
CA HIS A 279 -3.28 -16.46 -9.39
C HIS A 279 -2.22 -16.30 -8.29
N GLY A 280 -2.64 -15.94 -7.08
CA GLY A 280 -1.77 -15.77 -5.92
C GLY A 280 -1.44 -17.09 -5.21
N ALA A 281 -0.63 -16.98 -4.16
CA ALA A 281 -0.26 -18.12 -3.31
C ALA A 281 -1.24 -18.35 -2.14
N PHE A 282 -2.24 -17.50 -1.98
CA PHE A 282 -3.21 -17.54 -0.89
C PHE A 282 -4.53 -18.13 -1.37
N ILE A 283 -5.25 -18.78 -0.46
CA ILE A 283 -6.58 -19.32 -0.72
C ILE A 283 -7.58 -18.19 -0.48
N GLU A 284 -8.29 -17.79 -1.53
CA GLU A 284 -9.20 -16.64 -1.53
C GLU A 284 -10.26 -16.71 -0.43
N GLU A 285 -10.85 -17.87 -0.22
CA GLU A 285 -11.91 -18.08 0.79
C GLU A 285 -11.40 -17.93 2.24
N VAL A 286 -10.09 -18.10 2.45
CA VAL A 286 -9.47 -18.04 3.78
C VAL A 286 -8.83 -16.69 4.03
N ALA A 287 -8.16 -16.15 3.01
CA ALA A 287 -7.31 -14.97 3.16
C ALA A 287 -7.31 -14.11 1.89
N PRO A 288 -8.44 -13.45 1.56
CA PRO A 288 -8.54 -12.64 0.35
C PRO A 288 -7.54 -11.49 0.34
N ILE A 289 -6.92 -11.29 -0.82
CA ILE A 289 -6.01 -10.17 -1.07
C ILE A 289 -6.83 -8.95 -1.41
N ARG A 290 -6.70 -7.89 -0.61
CA ARG A 290 -7.48 -6.65 -0.76
C ARG A 290 -6.68 -5.47 -1.28
N GLN A 291 -5.36 -5.55 -1.26
CA GLN A 291 -4.47 -4.46 -1.66
C GLN A 291 -3.07 -4.97 -1.96
N SER A 292 -2.21 -4.07 -2.37
CA SER A 292 -0.78 -4.31 -2.56
C SER A 292 0.06 -3.32 -1.74
N ASN A 293 1.38 -3.44 -1.84
CA ASN A 293 2.35 -2.56 -1.19
C ASN A 293 2.55 -1.22 -1.94
N LEU A 294 3.58 -0.46 -1.55
CA LEU A 294 3.93 0.83 -2.14
C LEU A 294 4.07 0.78 -3.68
N CYS A 295 4.69 -0.25 -4.23
CA CYS A 295 5.02 -0.34 -5.66
C CYS A 295 4.10 -1.31 -6.45
N CYS A 296 3.06 -1.83 -5.82
CA CYS A 296 2.06 -2.73 -6.43
C CYS A 296 2.60 -4.10 -6.89
N GLU A 297 3.70 -4.59 -6.29
CA GLU A 297 4.32 -5.87 -6.64
C GLU A 297 4.15 -6.95 -5.56
N ILE A 298 3.72 -6.59 -4.33
CA ILE A 298 3.53 -7.54 -3.23
C ILE A 298 2.06 -7.55 -2.82
N ASN A 299 1.38 -8.64 -3.11
CA ASN A 299 -0.02 -8.84 -2.79
C ASN A 299 -0.13 -9.78 -1.58
N LEU A 300 -0.63 -9.27 -0.46
CA LEU A 300 -0.79 -10.01 0.78
C LEU A 300 -2.21 -9.80 1.32
N PRO A 301 -2.77 -10.82 2.00
CA PRO A 301 -4.02 -10.66 2.72
C PRO A 301 -3.90 -9.61 3.81
N THR A 302 -4.92 -8.78 3.96
CA THR A 302 -5.01 -7.76 5.00
C THR A 302 -6.36 -7.82 5.71
N LYS A 303 -6.40 -7.25 6.90
CA LYS A 303 -7.64 -6.96 7.63
C LYS A 303 -7.58 -5.52 8.15
N PRO A 304 -8.71 -4.82 8.19
CA PRO A 304 -8.75 -3.47 8.72
C PRO A 304 -8.25 -3.41 10.18
N LEU A 305 -7.48 -2.38 10.48
CA LEU A 305 -7.08 -2.10 11.85
C LEU A 305 -8.28 -1.57 12.62
N SER A 306 -8.64 -2.21 13.73
CA SER A 306 -9.74 -1.80 14.59
C SER A 306 -9.31 -0.96 15.80
N HIS A 307 -8.02 -1.02 16.19
CA HIS A 307 -7.47 -0.37 17.37
C HIS A 307 -6.06 0.12 17.12
N CYS A 308 -5.60 1.06 17.94
CA CYS A 308 -4.23 1.59 17.86
C CYS A 308 -3.19 0.49 18.07
N LEU A 309 -2.16 0.48 17.23
CA LEU A 309 -1.12 -0.55 17.10
C LEU A 309 -0.17 -0.75 18.29
N LEU A 310 -0.52 -0.31 19.47
CA LEU A 310 0.28 -0.58 20.67
C LEU A 310 0.52 -2.08 20.92
N TYR A 311 -0.36 -2.94 20.39
CA TYR A 311 -0.30 -4.40 20.58
C TYR A 311 0.44 -5.18 19.47
N THR A 312 0.59 -4.63 18.28
CA THR A 312 1.26 -5.36 17.18
C THR A 312 2.79 -5.26 17.20
N SER A 313 3.35 -4.30 17.95
CA SER A 313 4.79 -4.23 18.15
C SER A 313 5.31 -5.32 19.09
N ASP A 314 4.49 -5.76 20.04
CA ASP A 314 4.85 -6.83 20.98
C ASP A 314 4.81 -8.21 20.32
N ALA A 315 3.87 -8.44 19.38
CA ALA A 315 3.81 -9.69 18.61
C ALA A 315 5.03 -9.86 17.67
N ALA A 316 5.57 -8.78 17.11
CA ALA A 316 6.79 -8.84 16.32
C ALA A 316 8.04 -9.07 17.18
N ASP A 317 8.07 -8.57 18.42
CA ASP A 317 9.12 -8.81 19.39
C ASP A 317 9.07 -10.24 19.98
N GLU A 318 7.90 -10.84 20.12
CA GLU A 318 7.74 -12.24 20.58
C GLU A 318 8.20 -13.25 19.53
N LEU A 319 8.07 -12.97 18.25
CA LEU A 319 8.59 -13.82 17.17
C LEU A 319 10.12 -13.72 17.00
N CYS A 320 10.77 -12.76 17.63
CA CYS A 320 12.22 -12.56 17.62
C CYS A 320 12.92 -13.03 18.91
N ARG A 321 12.19 -13.59 19.87
CA ARG A 321 12.73 -14.27 21.06
C ARG A 321 12.82 -15.77 20.80
#